data_67879fcd6fbb4b6b5b5a5782ae6a5a61
#
_entry.id   67879fcd6fbb4b6b5b5a5782ae6a5a61
#
_cell.length_a   1.000
_cell.length_b   1.000
_cell.length_c   1.000
_cell.angle_alpha   90.00
_cell.angle_beta   90.00
_cell.angle_gamma   90.00
#
_symmetry.space_group_name_H-M   'P 1'
#
loop_
_entity.id
_entity.type
_entity.pdbx_description
1 polymer ?
#
loop_
_entity_poly.entity_id
_entity_poly.type
_entity_poly.pdbx_seq_one_letter_code
_entity_poly.pdbx_strand_id
1 'polypeptide(L)'
;MDKKRKKRGKSRFFLLAIIIIGALFFAGNIAKKHFNDLAIFKIKHIQIKGNRLIDTSYLYEMAAPFIGTCIFDVDTQDIEMRYFAHSRIKDVTVQKSFPAKIIVSVNERRGVFFVRDQSGDFHPIDEDRYVLDKADWYIDEDLPLVNIDIHRGQIAVGQKLEDSRLDHIYDVFYQMIELDKRLITDISEFFYRDNQLNFIDIKSGCRIILTSLNLDKQVERFIFLRDNQGFKKNSTIDLRFDGQVVVL
;
A
#
# COMPACT_ATOMS: atom_id res chain seq x y z
N MET A 1 43.90 47.43 51.96
CA MET A 1 42.57 47.82 51.46
C MET A 1 42.72 47.90 49.96
N ASP A 2 42.15 46.95 49.22
CA ASP A 2 41.69 47.10 47.81
C ASP A 2 41.44 45.73 47.14
N LYS A 3 40.29 45.14 47.48
CA LYS A 3 39.87 43.92 46.78
C LYS A 3 38.36 43.92 46.39
N LYS A 4 37.66 45.05 46.46
CA LYS A 4 36.20 45.08 46.23
C LYS A 4 35.79 45.71 44.89
N ARG A 5 36.66 46.18 44.04
CA ARG A 5 36.26 46.89 42.76
C ARG A 5 36.18 46.01 41.50
N LYS A 6 36.71 44.79 41.52
CA LYS A 6 36.79 43.92 40.30
C LYS A 6 35.56 43.05 40.02
N LYS A 7 34.60 42.93 40.95
CA LYS A 7 33.39 42.10 40.76
C LYS A 7 32.25 42.79 40.03
N ARG A 8 32.17 44.13 40.09
CA ARG A 8 31.07 44.89 39.47
C ARG A 8 31.12 44.97 37.90
N GLY A 9 32.30 44.84 37.30
CA GLY A 9 32.46 44.84 35.86
C GLY A 9 31.96 43.57 35.16
N LYS A 10 32.21 42.39 35.77
CA LYS A 10 31.84 41.11 35.20
C LYS A 10 30.29 40.91 35.18
N SER A 11 29.58 41.38 36.22
CA SER A 11 28.12 41.34 36.30
C SER A 11 27.43 42.22 35.23
N ARG A 12 27.97 43.41 34.96
CA ARG A 12 27.46 44.30 33.92
C ARG A 12 27.71 43.71 32.50
N PHE A 13 28.82 43.09 32.29
CA PHE A 13 29.14 42.41 31.02
C PHE A 13 28.20 41.20 30.78
N PHE A 14 27.88 40.45 31.83
CA PHE A 14 26.95 39.32 31.75
C PHE A 14 25.52 39.78 31.46
N LEU A 15 25.08 40.87 32.11
CA LEU A 15 23.77 41.48 31.82
C LEU A 15 23.69 42.01 30.39
N LEU A 16 24.72 42.67 29.89
CA LEU A 16 24.81 43.14 28.50
C LEU A 16 24.74 41.99 27.50
N ALA A 17 25.43 40.90 27.77
CA ALA A 17 25.41 39.70 26.93
C ALA A 17 23.99 39.10 26.85
N ILE A 18 23.28 39.00 27.98
CA ILE A 18 21.89 38.49 28.01
C ILE A 18 20.95 39.41 27.21
N ILE A 19 21.11 40.72 27.32
CA ILE A 19 20.27 41.70 26.56
C ILE A 19 20.55 41.55 25.07
N ILE A 20 21.83 41.40 24.65
CA ILE A 20 22.17 41.24 23.23
C ILE A 20 21.64 39.90 22.69
N ILE A 21 21.77 38.79 23.45
CA ILE A 21 21.19 37.51 23.05
C ILE A 21 19.65 37.60 22.94
N GLY A 22 19.00 38.26 23.89
CA GLY A 22 17.55 38.49 23.85
C GLY A 22 17.13 39.32 22.65
N ALA A 23 17.89 40.41 22.36
CA ALA A 23 17.63 41.27 21.21
C ALA A 23 17.83 40.52 19.88
N LEU A 24 18.89 39.71 19.76
CA LEU A 24 19.14 38.84 18.58
C LEU A 24 18.04 37.81 18.40
N PHE A 25 17.59 37.18 19.48
CA PHE A 25 16.47 36.25 19.45
C PHE A 25 15.17 36.91 19.01
N PHE A 26 14.87 38.10 19.52
CA PHE A 26 13.69 38.85 19.17
C PHE A 26 13.75 39.36 17.71
N ALA A 27 14.88 39.88 17.28
CA ALA A 27 15.11 40.27 15.88
C ALA A 27 15.00 39.10 14.93
N GLY A 28 15.52 37.92 15.32
CA GLY A 28 15.39 36.68 14.55
C GLY A 28 13.93 36.23 14.38
N ASN A 29 13.11 36.34 15.43
CA ASN A 29 11.67 36.02 15.34
C ASN A 29 10.90 36.99 14.44
N ILE A 30 11.19 38.28 14.49
CA ILE A 30 10.59 39.27 13.58
C ILE A 30 11.00 39.00 12.14
N ALA A 31 12.29 38.78 11.91
CA ALA A 31 12.78 38.43 10.58
C ALA A 31 12.14 37.15 10.04
N LYS A 32 12.00 36.12 10.85
CA LYS A 32 11.32 34.86 10.48
C LYS A 32 9.87 35.10 10.08
N LYS A 33 9.13 35.91 10.84
CA LYS A 33 7.74 36.24 10.52
C LYS A 33 7.62 37.01 9.19
N HIS A 34 8.49 38.00 8.95
CA HIS A 34 8.52 38.69 7.66
C HIS A 34 8.92 37.81 6.49
N PHE A 35 9.84 36.85 6.69
CA PHE A 35 10.23 35.87 5.67
C PHE A 35 9.07 34.94 5.32
N ASN A 36 8.32 34.46 6.32
CA ASN A 36 7.19 33.55 6.11
C ASN A 36 6.01 34.23 5.37
N ASP A 37 5.88 35.56 5.49
CA ASP A 37 4.86 36.34 4.80
C ASP A 37 5.18 36.64 3.32
N LEU A 38 6.42 36.38 2.89
CA LEU A 38 6.80 36.61 1.50
C LEU A 38 6.06 35.64 0.56
N ALA A 39 5.34 36.21 -0.41
CA ALA A 39 4.55 35.48 -1.39
C ALA A 39 5.38 34.48 -2.23
N ILE A 40 6.72 34.63 -2.27
CA ILE A 40 7.63 33.74 -2.99
C ILE A 40 7.73 32.37 -2.31
N PHE A 41 7.53 32.29 -0.98
CA PHE A 41 7.62 31.04 -0.21
C PHE A 41 6.24 30.40 0.06
N LYS A 42 5.17 30.99 -0.43
CA LYS A 42 3.84 30.39 -0.37
C LYS A 42 3.73 29.29 -1.42
N ILE A 43 3.28 28.11 -1.00
CA ILE A 43 3.10 26.95 -1.88
C ILE A 43 2.13 27.32 -3.00
N LYS A 44 2.58 27.21 -4.25
CA LYS A 44 1.81 27.50 -5.46
C LYS A 44 1.55 26.25 -6.30
N HIS A 45 2.44 25.27 -6.19
CA HIS A 45 2.40 24.09 -7.03
C HIS A 45 2.53 22.83 -6.18
N ILE A 46 1.66 21.87 -6.48
CA ILE A 46 1.72 20.52 -5.97
C ILE A 46 1.95 19.61 -7.18
N GLN A 47 2.96 18.77 -7.11
CA GLN A 47 3.24 17.77 -8.15
C GLN A 47 3.05 16.38 -7.56
N ILE A 48 2.12 15.62 -8.14
CA ILE A 48 1.89 14.22 -7.81
C ILE A 48 2.75 13.35 -8.74
N LYS A 49 3.33 12.27 -8.20
CA LYS A 49 4.13 11.30 -8.94
C LYS A 49 3.82 9.89 -8.46
N GLY A 50 3.97 8.91 -9.36
CA GLY A 50 3.90 7.48 -9.03
C GLY A 50 2.49 6.89 -9.06
N ASN A 51 1.45 7.71 -9.14
CA ASN A 51 0.08 7.24 -9.26
C ASN A 51 -0.16 6.59 -10.64
N ARG A 52 -0.99 5.55 -10.65
CA ARG A 52 -1.41 4.80 -11.84
C ARG A 52 -2.90 4.44 -11.79
N LEU A 53 -3.38 4.02 -10.62
CA LEU A 53 -4.76 3.59 -10.39
C LEU A 53 -5.61 4.73 -9.84
N ILE A 54 -5.04 5.56 -8.96
CA ILE A 54 -5.75 6.67 -8.33
C ILE A 54 -5.65 7.90 -9.22
N ASP A 55 -6.77 8.56 -9.45
CA ASP A 55 -6.80 9.77 -10.27
C ASP A 55 -5.93 10.88 -9.67
N THR A 56 -5.18 11.56 -10.52
CA THR A 56 -4.26 12.64 -10.12
C THR A 56 -5.01 13.81 -9.48
N SER A 57 -6.23 14.12 -9.96
CA SER A 57 -7.04 15.21 -9.40
C SER A 57 -7.47 14.93 -7.98
N TYR A 58 -7.86 13.68 -7.70
CA TYR A 58 -8.20 13.24 -6.35
C TYR A 58 -7.01 13.36 -5.40
N LEU A 59 -5.83 12.87 -5.80
CA LEU A 59 -4.60 12.99 -5.01
C LEU A 59 -4.19 14.46 -4.80
N TYR A 60 -4.40 15.31 -5.81
CA TYR A 60 -4.14 16.73 -5.70
C TYR A 60 -5.05 17.40 -4.66
N GLU A 61 -6.33 17.07 -4.63
CA GLU A 61 -7.29 17.60 -3.65
C GLU A 61 -6.90 17.30 -2.21
N MET A 62 -6.27 16.16 -1.94
CA MET A 62 -5.78 15.81 -0.60
C MET A 62 -4.72 16.79 -0.09
N ALA A 63 -3.88 17.31 -0.97
CA ALA A 63 -2.83 18.28 -0.63
C ALA A 63 -3.24 19.75 -0.87
N ALA A 64 -4.35 20.01 -1.56
CA ALA A 64 -4.83 21.35 -1.87
C ALA A 64 -4.96 22.30 -0.66
N PRO A 65 -5.35 21.86 0.56
CA PRO A 65 -5.41 22.71 1.73
C PRO A 65 -4.08 23.38 2.11
N PHE A 66 -2.95 22.86 1.64
CA PHE A 66 -1.62 23.43 1.90
C PHE A 66 -1.22 24.54 0.90
N ILE A 67 -1.98 24.74 -0.18
CA ILE A 67 -1.73 25.82 -1.13
C ILE A 67 -1.90 27.16 -0.43
N GLY A 68 -0.96 28.08 -0.67
CA GLY A 68 -0.96 29.41 -0.06
C GLY A 68 -0.33 29.46 1.34
N THR A 69 -0.04 28.33 1.98
CA THR A 69 0.73 28.28 3.24
C THR A 69 2.22 28.48 2.97
N CYS A 70 2.96 28.98 3.97
CA CYS A 70 4.41 29.09 3.83
C CYS A 70 5.07 27.70 3.82
N ILE A 71 5.93 27.43 2.85
CA ILE A 71 6.60 26.13 2.68
C ILE A 71 7.46 25.73 3.91
N PHE A 72 7.93 26.72 4.68
CA PHE A 72 8.72 26.47 5.90
C PHE A 72 7.85 26.03 7.07
N ASP A 73 6.58 26.45 7.12
CA ASP A 73 5.67 26.17 8.22
C ASP A 73 4.88 24.86 8.02
N VAL A 74 4.91 24.28 6.82
CA VAL A 74 4.24 23.00 6.53
C VAL A 74 5.09 21.85 7.06
N ASP A 75 4.50 20.98 7.87
CA ASP A 75 5.06 19.68 8.16
C ASP A 75 4.70 18.67 7.03
N THR A 76 5.71 18.04 6.46
CA THR A 76 5.49 17.04 5.42
C THR A 76 4.75 15.81 5.94
N GLN A 77 4.91 15.48 7.22
CA GLN A 77 4.21 14.38 7.87
C GLN A 77 2.69 14.59 7.91
N ASP A 78 2.23 15.84 8.09
CA ASP A 78 0.80 16.16 8.06
C ASP A 78 0.19 15.87 6.69
N ILE A 79 0.96 16.11 5.62
CA ILE A 79 0.54 15.77 4.27
C ILE A 79 0.54 14.25 4.11
N GLU A 80 1.63 13.57 4.48
CA GLU A 80 1.78 12.12 4.37
C GLU A 80 0.65 11.37 5.07
N MET A 81 0.29 11.78 6.30
CA MET A 81 -0.81 11.17 7.06
C MET A 81 -2.16 11.23 6.32
N ARG A 82 -2.42 12.32 5.57
CA ARG A 82 -3.66 12.44 4.79
C ARG A 82 -3.72 11.39 3.67
N TYR A 83 -2.59 11.13 3.03
CA TYR A 83 -2.49 10.13 1.97
C TYR A 83 -2.57 8.71 2.53
N PHE A 84 -1.94 8.44 3.68
CA PHE A 84 -2.03 7.14 4.34
C PHE A 84 -3.46 6.77 4.80
N ALA A 85 -4.35 7.72 4.93
CA ALA A 85 -5.76 7.44 5.19
C ALA A 85 -6.47 6.73 4.03
N HIS A 86 -5.87 6.72 2.84
CA HIS A 86 -6.43 6.05 1.67
C HIS A 86 -5.92 4.61 1.56
N SER A 87 -6.83 3.62 1.54
CA SER A 87 -6.49 2.19 1.58
C SER A 87 -5.57 1.71 0.46
N ARG A 88 -5.62 2.36 -0.71
CA ARG A 88 -4.78 2.02 -1.86
C ARG A 88 -3.41 2.70 -1.87
N ILE A 89 -3.05 3.45 -0.85
CA ILE A 89 -1.71 4.01 -0.74
C ILE A 89 -0.87 3.12 0.18
N LYS A 90 0.14 2.48 -0.40
CA LYS A 90 1.11 1.64 0.32
C LYS A 90 2.17 2.50 0.98
N ASP A 91 2.67 3.48 0.23
CA ASP A 91 3.73 4.38 0.66
C ASP A 91 3.55 5.77 0.06
N VAL A 92 3.94 6.80 0.81
CA VAL A 92 3.96 8.18 0.34
C VAL A 92 5.20 8.88 0.87
N THR A 93 5.80 9.71 0.04
CA THR A 93 6.91 10.57 0.42
C THR A 93 6.63 11.98 -0.05
N VAL A 94 6.72 12.95 0.85
CA VAL A 94 6.50 14.36 0.57
C VAL A 94 7.80 15.13 0.65
N GLN A 95 8.14 15.84 -0.42
CA GLN A 95 9.36 16.63 -0.51
C GLN A 95 9.05 18.09 -0.79
N LYS A 96 9.71 18.99 -0.04
CA LYS A 96 9.68 20.42 -0.30
C LYS A 96 10.67 20.78 -1.41
N SER A 97 10.17 21.37 -2.48
CA SER A 97 10.97 21.89 -3.59
C SER A 97 10.89 23.41 -3.61
N PHE A 98 11.90 24.04 -3.03
CA PHE A 98 11.93 25.49 -2.88
C PHE A 98 11.90 26.21 -4.23
N PRO A 99 11.34 27.45 -4.30
CA PRO A 99 10.80 28.20 -3.16
C PRO A 99 9.32 27.88 -2.82
N ALA A 100 8.51 27.29 -3.71
CA ALA A 100 7.05 27.32 -3.61
C ALA A 100 6.34 26.04 -4.10
N LYS A 101 7.04 24.90 -4.10
CA LYS A 101 6.54 23.64 -4.67
C LYS A 101 6.63 22.49 -3.66
N ILE A 102 5.59 21.66 -3.63
CA ILE A 102 5.61 20.35 -2.96
C ILE A 102 5.56 19.26 -4.01
N ILE A 103 6.35 18.21 -3.81
CA ILE A 103 6.34 16.99 -4.61
C ILE A 103 5.85 15.87 -3.71
N VAL A 104 4.73 15.23 -4.10
CA VAL A 104 4.17 14.06 -3.44
C VAL A 104 4.41 12.87 -4.33
N SER A 105 5.19 11.91 -3.85
CA SER A 105 5.44 10.65 -4.55
C SER A 105 4.66 9.54 -3.84
N VAL A 106 3.74 8.89 -4.55
CA VAL A 106 2.90 7.81 -4.02
C VAL A 106 3.31 6.48 -4.60
N ASN A 107 3.21 5.42 -3.80
CA ASN A 107 3.27 4.03 -4.22
C ASN A 107 1.92 3.40 -3.90
N GLU A 108 1.24 2.89 -4.93
CA GLU A 108 -0.11 2.37 -4.80
C GLU A 108 -0.12 0.87 -4.53
N ARG A 109 -1.06 0.43 -3.67
CA ARG A 109 -1.41 -0.97 -3.48
C ARG A 109 -2.19 -1.48 -4.69
N ARG A 110 -1.87 -2.70 -5.12
CA ARG A 110 -2.60 -3.39 -6.19
C ARG A 110 -3.27 -4.62 -5.63
N GLY A 111 -4.48 -4.90 -6.11
CA GLY A 111 -5.15 -6.14 -5.82
C GLY A 111 -4.37 -7.35 -6.34
N VAL A 112 -4.43 -8.44 -5.60
CA VAL A 112 -3.94 -9.78 -5.98
C VAL A 112 -5.13 -10.73 -6.10
N PHE A 113 -6.10 -10.60 -5.19
CA PHE A 113 -7.30 -11.40 -5.15
C PHE A 113 -8.53 -10.54 -4.86
N PHE A 114 -9.71 -11.05 -5.22
CA PHE A 114 -10.94 -10.65 -4.59
C PHE A 114 -11.27 -11.60 -3.43
N VAL A 115 -11.78 -11.06 -2.33
CA VAL A 115 -12.46 -11.81 -1.27
C VAL A 115 -13.94 -11.42 -1.27
N ARG A 116 -14.82 -12.38 -0.98
CA ARG A 116 -16.24 -12.14 -0.89
C ARG A 116 -16.68 -12.13 0.57
N ASP A 117 -17.41 -11.09 0.94
CA ASP A 117 -18.02 -11.04 2.26
C ASP A 117 -19.35 -11.81 2.31
N GLN A 118 -19.92 -11.93 3.52
CA GLN A 118 -21.21 -12.61 3.73
C GLN A 118 -22.40 -11.91 3.07
N SER A 119 -22.26 -10.63 2.67
CA SER A 119 -23.28 -9.89 1.91
C SER A 119 -23.21 -10.21 0.41
N GLY A 120 -22.15 -10.89 -0.02
CA GLY A 120 -21.86 -11.18 -1.42
C GLY A 120 -21.03 -10.13 -2.12
N ASP A 121 -20.58 -9.09 -1.41
CA ASP A 121 -19.73 -8.05 -1.98
C ASP A 121 -18.29 -8.52 -2.11
N PHE A 122 -17.65 -8.09 -3.20
CA PHE A 122 -16.25 -8.41 -3.49
C PHE A 122 -15.34 -7.26 -3.06
N HIS A 123 -14.26 -7.59 -2.37
CA HIS A 123 -13.25 -6.64 -1.90
C HIS A 123 -11.89 -7.06 -2.45
N PRO A 124 -11.18 -6.18 -3.16
CA PRO A 124 -9.82 -6.49 -3.58
C PRO A 124 -8.89 -6.48 -2.36
N ILE A 125 -7.94 -7.42 -2.34
CA ILE A 125 -6.88 -7.50 -1.32
C ILE A 125 -5.53 -7.51 -2.00
N ASP A 126 -4.54 -6.83 -1.39
CA ASP A 126 -3.19 -6.73 -1.93
C ASP A 126 -2.27 -7.88 -1.47
N GLU A 127 -1.01 -7.83 -1.89
CA GLU A 127 0.03 -8.80 -1.53
C GLU A 127 0.29 -8.93 -0.03
N ASP A 128 0.05 -7.85 0.74
CA ASP A 128 0.19 -7.79 2.20
C ASP A 128 -1.11 -8.15 2.93
N ARG A 129 -2.18 -8.53 2.19
CA ARG A 129 -3.55 -8.84 2.64
C ARG A 129 -4.34 -7.66 3.16
N TYR A 130 -3.99 -6.43 2.78
CA TYR A 130 -4.82 -5.26 3.07
C TYR A 130 -6.04 -5.24 2.17
N VAL A 131 -7.21 -5.02 2.77
CA VAL A 131 -8.47 -4.84 2.06
C VAL A 131 -8.48 -3.46 1.42
N LEU A 132 -8.65 -3.42 0.11
CA LEU A 132 -8.59 -2.19 -0.67
C LEU A 132 -9.99 -1.65 -0.95
N ASP A 133 -10.05 -0.33 -1.16
CA ASP A 133 -11.28 0.32 -1.61
C ASP A 133 -11.65 -0.12 -3.05
N LYS A 134 -12.96 -0.19 -3.31
CA LYS A 134 -13.59 -0.63 -4.54
C LYS A 134 -14.24 0.56 -5.26
N ALA A 135 -13.55 1.67 -5.37
CA ALA A 135 -14.13 2.84 -6.03
C ALA A 135 -14.27 2.64 -7.55
N ASP A 136 -15.37 3.19 -8.12
CA ASP A 136 -15.76 3.01 -9.53
C ASP A 136 -14.76 3.55 -10.56
N TRP A 137 -13.81 4.39 -10.16
CA TRP A 137 -12.77 4.95 -11.03
C TRP A 137 -11.47 4.14 -11.08
N TYR A 138 -11.39 3.01 -10.37
CA TYR A 138 -10.26 2.10 -10.54
C TYR A 138 -10.48 1.26 -11.80
N ILE A 139 -9.38 1.02 -12.52
CA ILE A 139 -9.37 0.11 -13.66
C ILE A 139 -9.90 -1.24 -13.18
N ASP A 140 -10.82 -1.84 -13.93
CA ASP A 140 -11.31 -3.20 -13.67
C ASP A 140 -10.11 -4.15 -13.52
N GLU A 141 -9.86 -4.55 -12.28
CA GLU A 141 -8.83 -5.53 -11.98
C GLU A 141 -9.43 -6.91 -12.23
N ASP A 142 -8.92 -7.65 -13.21
CA ASP A 142 -9.27 -9.04 -13.44
C ASP A 142 -8.45 -9.93 -12.49
N LEU A 143 -8.98 -10.12 -11.28
CA LEU A 143 -8.31 -10.82 -10.19
C LEU A 143 -9.02 -12.13 -9.86
N PRO A 144 -8.27 -13.21 -9.50
CA PRO A 144 -8.89 -14.43 -9.03
C PRO A 144 -9.65 -14.22 -7.70
N LEU A 145 -10.75 -14.95 -7.55
CA LEU A 145 -11.56 -14.93 -6.34
C LEU A 145 -10.97 -15.88 -5.29
N VAL A 146 -10.91 -15.45 -4.06
CA VAL A 146 -10.74 -16.32 -2.89
C VAL A 146 -12.09 -16.53 -2.21
N ASN A 147 -12.64 -17.72 -2.35
CA ASN A 147 -13.92 -18.09 -1.79
C ASN A 147 -13.74 -18.92 -0.51
N ILE A 148 -13.59 -18.23 0.59
CA ILE A 148 -13.51 -18.79 1.94
C ILE A 148 -14.53 -18.06 2.82
N ASP A 149 -15.07 -18.77 3.83
CA ASP A 149 -15.98 -18.15 4.77
C ASP A 149 -15.23 -17.14 5.65
N ILE A 150 -15.41 -15.86 5.34
CA ILE A 150 -14.87 -14.75 6.12
C ILE A 150 -16.03 -14.07 6.83
N HIS A 151 -15.95 -13.95 8.15
CA HIS A 151 -16.99 -13.26 8.91
C HIS A 151 -17.02 -11.78 8.57
N ARG A 152 -18.23 -11.22 8.39
CA ARG A 152 -18.46 -9.84 7.99
C ARG A 152 -17.65 -8.79 8.77
N GLY A 153 -17.41 -9.02 10.06
CA GLY A 153 -16.63 -8.11 10.90
C GLY A 153 -15.10 -8.14 10.67
N GLN A 154 -14.61 -9.08 9.87
CA GLN A 154 -13.18 -9.23 9.58
C GLN A 154 -12.76 -8.47 8.31
N ILE A 155 -13.72 -8.13 7.43
CA ILE A 155 -13.44 -7.39 6.19
C ILE A 155 -13.69 -5.90 6.46
N ALA A 156 -12.62 -5.13 6.60
CA ALA A 156 -12.68 -3.69 6.74
C ALA A 156 -11.64 -3.03 5.81
N VAL A 157 -12.09 -2.10 4.98
CA VAL A 157 -11.23 -1.37 4.05
C VAL A 157 -10.10 -0.67 4.79
N GLY A 158 -8.89 -0.79 4.28
CA GLY A 158 -7.67 -0.25 4.89
C GLY A 158 -7.09 -1.10 6.02
N GLN A 159 -7.69 -2.24 6.35
CA GLN A 159 -7.18 -3.16 7.37
C GLN A 159 -6.65 -4.45 6.76
N LYS A 160 -5.73 -5.08 7.46
CA LYS A 160 -5.18 -6.36 7.08
C LYS A 160 -6.17 -7.47 7.44
N LEU A 161 -6.44 -8.35 6.47
CA LEU A 161 -7.27 -9.54 6.67
C LEU A 161 -6.40 -10.70 7.15
N GLU A 162 -6.65 -11.17 8.36
CA GLU A 162 -5.92 -12.28 8.98
C GLU A 162 -6.76 -13.55 8.94
N ASP A 163 -6.35 -14.51 8.12
CA ASP A 163 -6.95 -15.84 8.02
C ASP A 163 -5.89 -16.84 7.52
N SER A 164 -5.66 -17.92 8.25
CA SER A 164 -4.63 -18.91 7.92
C SER A 164 -4.88 -19.63 6.59
N ARG A 165 -6.13 -19.77 6.16
CA ARG A 165 -6.50 -20.34 4.85
C ARG A 165 -6.12 -19.38 3.73
N LEU A 166 -6.31 -18.08 3.97
CA LEU A 166 -5.88 -17.02 3.06
C LEU A 166 -4.36 -17.03 2.93
N ASP A 167 -3.63 -17.10 4.03
CA ASP A 167 -2.16 -17.19 4.04
C ASP A 167 -1.68 -18.38 3.18
N HIS A 168 -2.29 -19.55 3.37
CA HIS A 168 -1.96 -20.74 2.59
C HIS A 168 -2.27 -20.57 1.09
N ILE A 169 -3.39 -19.91 0.73
CA ILE A 169 -3.70 -19.60 -0.68
C ILE A 169 -2.64 -18.69 -1.29
N TYR A 170 -2.18 -17.66 -0.57
CA TYR A 170 -1.11 -16.79 -1.04
C TYR A 170 0.18 -17.56 -1.28
N ASP A 171 0.59 -18.40 -0.32
CA ASP A 171 1.81 -19.19 -0.44
C ASP A 171 1.76 -20.14 -1.65
N VAL A 172 0.63 -20.81 -1.85
CA VAL A 172 0.43 -21.69 -3.01
C VAL A 172 0.42 -20.91 -4.32
N PHE A 173 -0.32 -19.80 -4.37
CA PHE A 173 -0.43 -18.97 -5.56
C PHE A 173 0.94 -18.42 -6.00
N TYR A 174 1.72 -17.89 -5.07
CA TYR A 174 3.04 -17.37 -5.40
C TYR A 174 4.01 -18.45 -5.87
N GLN A 175 4.00 -19.62 -5.25
CA GLN A 175 4.77 -20.76 -5.75
C GLN A 175 4.34 -21.19 -7.15
N MET A 176 3.03 -21.20 -7.44
CA MET A 176 2.50 -21.53 -8.76
C MET A 176 2.96 -20.54 -9.84
N ILE A 177 2.89 -19.24 -9.57
CA ILE A 177 3.29 -18.21 -10.55
C ILE A 177 4.81 -18.09 -10.73
N GLU A 178 5.60 -18.53 -9.75
CA GLU A 178 7.06 -18.67 -9.92
C GLU A 178 7.39 -19.74 -10.98
N LEU A 179 6.61 -20.82 -11.02
CA LEU A 179 6.77 -21.90 -12.00
C LEU A 179 6.23 -21.50 -13.38
N ASP A 180 5.07 -20.84 -13.43
CA ASP A 180 4.47 -20.35 -14.68
C ASP A 180 3.65 -19.07 -14.47
N LYS A 181 4.18 -17.95 -14.94
CA LYS A 181 3.52 -16.64 -14.84
C LYS A 181 2.15 -16.56 -15.52
N ARG A 182 1.85 -17.45 -16.46
CA ARG A 182 0.52 -17.50 -17.12
C ARG A 182 -0.59 -17.81 -16.12
N LEU A 183 -0.27 -18.48 -15.00
CA LEU A 183 -1.24 -18.81 -13.96
C LEU A 183 -1.83 -17.58 -13.26
N ILE A 184 -1.20 -16.40 -13.34
CA ILE A 184 -1.78 -15.16 -12.82
C ILE A 184 -3.16 -14.88 -13.44
N THR A 185 -3.29 -15.13 -14.74
CA THR A 185 -4.52 -14.86 -15.50
C THR A 185 -5.34 -16.11 -15.81
N ASP A 186 -4.81 -17.28 -15.53
CA ASP A 186 -5.46 -18.55 -15.86
C ASP A 186 -6.30 -19.13 -14.71
N ILE A 187 -6.22 -18.54 -13.51
CA ILE A 187 -6.95 -18.99 -12.32
C ILE A 187 -8.12 -18.04 -12.06
N SER A 188 -9.35 -18.58 -11.97
CA SER A 188 -10.52 -17.78 -11.65
C SER A 188 -10.86 -17.76 -10.15
N GLU A 189 -10.64 -18.86 -9.44
CA GLU A 189 -11.08 -18.98 -8.06
C GLU A 189 -10.21 -19.96 -7.28
N PHE A 190 -9.95 -19.63 -6.01
CA PHE A 190 -9.43 -20.52 -4.99
C PHE A 190 -10.49 -20.78 -3.92
N PHE A 191 -10.65 -22.00 -3.47
CA PHE A 191 -11.58 -22.35 -2.41
C PHE A 191 -11.16 -23.64 -1.68
N TYR A 192 -11.70 -23.83 -0.48
CA TYR A 192 -11.56 -25.07 0.26
C TYR A 192 -12.82 -25.93 0.10
N ARG A 193 -12.62 -27.21 -0.20
CA ARG A 193 -13.66 -28.24 -0.16
C ARG A 193 -13.10 -29.49 0.52
N ASP A 194 -13.81 -30.00 1.50
CA ASP A 194 -13.37 -31.15 2.31
C ASP A 194 -11.96 -30.96 2.90
N ASN A 195 -11.69 -29.75 3.36
CA ASN A 195 -10.40 -29.29 3.88
C ASN A 195 -9.23 -29.40 2.89
N GLN A 196 -9.51 -29.50 1.60
CA GLN A 196 -8.54 -29.52 0.52
C GLN A 196 -8.57 -28.21 -0.25
N LEU A 197 -7.39 -27.69 -0.60
CA LEU A 197 -7.29 -26.52 -1.47
C LEU A 197 -7.61 -26.91 -2.91
N ASN A 198 -8.49 -26.14 -3.52
CA ASN A 198 -8.88 -26.28 -4.91
C ASN A 198 -8.73 -24.93 -5.62
N PHE A 199 -8.49 -25.00 -6.93
CA PHE A 199 -8.67 -23.83 -7.80
C PHE A 199 -9.42 -24.21 -9.08
N ILE A 200 -9.95 -23.19 -9.77
CA ILE A 200 -10.59 -23.34 -11.07
C ILE A 200 -9.67 -22.77 -12.15
N ASP A 201 -9.32 -23.59 -13.13
CA ASP A 201 -8.62 -23.16 -14.34
C ASP A 201 -9.61 -22.54 -15.34
N ILE A 202 -9.38 -21.28 -15.71
CA ILE A 202 -10.28 -20.52 -16.63
C ILE A 202 -10.38 -21.20 -17.99
N LYS A 203 -9.26 -21.68 -18.53
CA LYS A 203 -9.21 -22.24 -19.89
C LYS A 203 -10.03 -23.49 -20.07
N SER A 204 -9.98 -24.39 -19.10
CA SER A 204 -10.68 -25.66 -19.15
C SER A 204 -12.01 -25.67 -18.36
N GLY A 205 -12.20 -24.72 -17.43
CA GLY A 205 -13.27 -24.75 -16.44
C GLY A 205 -13.10 -25.90 -15.44
N CYS A 206 -11.93 -26.55 -15.41
CA CYS A 206 -11.69 -27.69 -14.55
C CYS A 206 -11.42 -27.26 -13.11
N ARG A 207 -11.91 -28.06 -12.16
CA ARG A 207 -11.55 -27.98 -10.76
C ARG A 207 -10.26 -28.77 -10.52
N ILE A 208 -9.26 -28.12 -9.99
CA ILE A 208 -7.95 -28.71 -9.70
C ILE A 208 -7.80 -28.86 -8.19
N ILE A 209 -7.48 -30.07 -7.72
CA ILE A 209 -7.27 -30.36 -6.30
C ILE A 209 -5.76 -30.47 -6.06
N LEU A 210 -5.28 -29.70 -5.10
CA LEU A 210 -3.87 -29.62 -4.71
C LEU A 210 -3.64 -30.01 -3.25
N THR A 211 -2.38 -30.31 -2.95
CA THR A 211 -1.85 -30.33 -1.58
C THR A 211 -0.54 -29.55 -1.54
N SER A 212 -0.17 -29.05 -0.37
CA SER A 212 1.12 -28.33 -0.17
C SER A 212 2.34 -29.24 -0.31
N LEU A 213 2.16 -30.55 -0.21
CA LEU A 213 3.26 -31.51 -0.34
C LEU A 213 3.64 -31.69 -1.81
N ASN A 214 4.91 -31.43 -2.17
CA ASN A 214 5.42 -31.54 -3.56
C ASN A 214 4.58 -30.70 -4.55
N LEU A 215 4.20 -29.48 -4.15
CA LEU A 215 3.36 -28.58 -4.95
C LEU A 215 3.98 -28.29 -6.33
N ASP A 216 5.30 -28.10 -6.39
CA ASP A 216 6.08 -27.90 -7.61
C ASP A 216 5.78 -28.98 -8.66
N LYS A 217 5.88 -30.27 -8.27
CA LYS A 217 5.60 -31.40 -9.16
C LYS A 217 4.14 -31.49 -9.58
N GLN A 218 3.22 -31.10 -8.70
CA GLN A 218 1.79 -31.09 -9.02
C GLN A 218 1.50 -30.03 -10.07
N VAL A 219 2.03 -28.82 -9.90
CA VAL A 219 1.85 -27.70 -10.83
C VAL A 219 2.53 -27.98 -12.17
N GLU A 220 3.74 -28.52 -12.19
CA GLU A 220 4.42 -28.92 -13.42
C GLU A 220 3.61 -29.96 -14.20
N ARG A 221 3.05 -30.97 -13.54
CA ARG A 221 2.17 -31.98 -14.18
C ARG A 221 0.89 -31.34 -14.73
N PHE A 222 0.28 -30.43 -13.97
CA PHE A 222 -0.88 -29.70 -14.43
C PHE A 222 -0.59 -28.91 -15.70
N ILE A 223 0.49 -28.13 -15.71
CA ILE A 223 0.91 -27.33 -16.87
C ILE A 223 1.18 -28.24 -18.07
N PHE A 224 1.96 -29.32 -17.85
CA PHE A 224 2.29 -30.27 -18.91
C PHE A 224 1.04 -30.89 -19.54
N LEU A 225 0.10 -31.37 -18.73
CA LEU A 225 -1.12 -31.99 -19.24
C LEU A 225 -2.04 -30.96 -19.92
N ARG A 226 -2.18 -29.78 -19.34
CA ARG A 226 -2.97 -28.69 -19.91
C ARG A 226 -2.47 -28.27 -21.29
N ASP A 227 -1.15 -28.15 -21.44
CA ASP A 227 -0.56 -27.63 -22.67
C ASP A 227 -0.44 -28.70 -23.78
N ASN A 228 -0.31 -29.99 -23.43
CA ASN A 228 -0.08 -31.06 -24.41
C ASN A 228 -1.31 -31.92 -24.73
N GLN A 229 -2.17 -32.19 -23.75
CA GLN A 229 -3.31 -33.10 -23.93
C GLN A 229 -4.66 -32.39 -23.80
N GLY A 230 -4.69 -31.29 -23.05
CA GLY A 230 -5.92 -30.63 -22.64
C GLY A 230 -6.72 -31.46 -21.65
N PHE A 231 -7.74 -30.85 -21.07
CA PHE A 231 -8.67 -31.50 -20.16
C PHE A 231 -10.08 -31.47 -20.74
N LYS A 232 -10.86 -32.51 -20.42
CA LYS A 232 -12.29 -32.44 -20.67
C LYS A 232 -12.89 -31.30 -19.83
N LYS A 233 -13.60 -30.39 -20.48
CA LYS A 233 -14.21 -29.23 -19.81
C LYS A 233 -15.02 -29.63 -18.58
N ASN A 234 -14.90 -28.83 -17.53
CA ASN A 234 -15.63 -28.98 -16.27
C ASN A 234 -15.39 -30.32 -15.53
N SER A 235 -14.27 -31.01 -15.80
CA SER A 235 -13.86 -32.18 -15.02
C SER A 235 -13.16 -31.78 -13.73
N THR A 236 -12.99 -32.74 -12.83
CA THR A 236 -12.17 -32.57 -11.64
C THR A 236 -10.84 -33.29 -11.85
N ILE A 237 -9.74 -32.58 -11.63
CA ILE A 237 -8.38 -33.09 -11.78
C ILE A 237 -7.76 -33.15 -10.39
N ASP A 238 -7.45 -34.34 -9.93
CA ASP A 238 -6.78 -34.53 -8.63
C ASP A 238 -5.29 -34.75 -8.83
N LEU A 239 -4.48 -33.84 -8.35
CA LEU A 239 -3.01 -33.83 -8.50
C LEU A 239 -2.27 -34.33 -7.27
N ARG A 240 -2.98 -34.64 -6.20
CA ARG A 240 -2.39 -35.01 -4.90
C ARG A 240 -1.59 -36.34 -4.93
N PHE A 241 -1.88 -37.21 -5.88
CA PHE A 241 -1.22 -38.52 -6.00
C PHE A 241 0.14 -38.36 -6.67
N ASP A 242 1.17 -38.94 -6.07
CA ASP A 242 2.52 -38.87 -6.64
C ASP A 242 2.62 -39.63 -7.95
N GLY A 243 3.17 -38.97 -8.99
CA GLY A 243 3.34 -39.55 -10.33
C GLY A 243 2.06 -39.85 -11.10
N GLN A 244 0.87 -39.55 -10.55
CA GLN A 244 -0.44 -39.84 -11.18
C GLN A 244 -1.34 -38.60 -11.19
N VAL A 245 -2.26 -38.59 -12.15
CA VAL A 245 -3.35 -37.60 -12.23
C VAL A 245 -4.65 -38.37 -12.35
N VAL A 246 -5.57 -38.09 -11.43
CA VAL A 246 -6.90 -38.71 -11.45
C VAL A 246 -7.89 -37.69 -12.03
N VAL A 247 -8.64 -38.11 -13.04
CA VAL A 247 -9.70 -37.34 -13.68
C VAL A 247 -11.04 -37.92 -13.26
N LEU A 248 -11.89 -37.07 -12.63
CA LEU A 248 -13.20 -37.44 -12.09
C LEU A 248 -14.33 -36.74 -12.85
#